data_c18ca2c38b8047f473ffb343d3e6c807
#
_entry.id   c18ca2c38b8047f473ffb343d3e6c807
#
_cell.length_a   1.000
_cell.length_b   1.000
_cell.length_c   1.000
_cell.angle_alpha   90.00
_cell.angle_beta   90.00
_cell.angle_gamma   90.00
#
_symmetry.space_group_name_H-M   'P 1'
#
loop_
_entity.id
_entity.type
_entity.pdbx_description
1 polymer ?
#
loop_
_entity_poly.entity_id
_entity_poly.type
_entity_poly.pdbx_seq_one_letter_code
_entity_poly.pdbx_strand_id
1 'polypeptide(L)'
;MCCLLWSVPAHFPLVTCHLSLVTCHLSLIHAQTITLTGDILLDRGVRQRINAIGIDGLFTPEIDSVFAHSDIVVGNLECAVTSLNTPAMKKYVFRGNPEWLHTLRQHGITHLNLANNHSVDQRRGGLISTADNCRQAGIVPVGIGSDMAEAVQPVLLNSSPCGEGTRIYLFASLQLPLENFTYLPDQYSVSQDDIDSLCCRIRRLRNSDPSAYIIVSPHWGVEHQLEPSHMQRRQARAIIDAGADIIVGHHTHTLQTVERYKDKPIYYSIGNFIFDQTSPINTRTALVQIRIAPTSVEVETIPVVIRDCVPSLNSP
;
A
#
# COMPACT_ATOMS: atom_id res chain seq x y z
N MET A 1 -79.96 57.02 -30.46
CA MET A 1 -79.96 56.54 -29.06
C MET A 1 -78.96 55.45 -28.96
N CYS A 2 -77.88 55.78 -28.24
CA CYS A 2 -76.63 55.01 -28.17
C CYS A 2 -76.72 53.79 -27.21
N CYS A 3 -76.34 52.62 -27.68
CA CYS A 3 -75.94 51.49 -26.80
C CYS A 3 -74.46 51.38 -26.73
N LEU A 4 -73.90 51.64 -25.54
CA LEU A 4 -72.51 51.45 -25.20
C LEU A 4 -72.30 49.95 -24.81
N LEU A 5 -71.48 49.29 -25.58
CA LEU A 5 -70.95 47.95 -25.22
C LEU A 5 -69.67 48.11 -24.39
N TRP A 6 -69.70 47.58 -23.19
CA TRP A 6 -68.54 47.44 -22.33
C TRP A 6 -67.87 46.09 -22.59
N SER A 7 -66.59 46.10 -23.04
CA SER A 7 -65.76 44.93 -23.16
C SER A 7 -64.91 44.81 -21.90
N VAL A 8 -64.98 43.66 -21.21
CA VAL A 8 -64.15 43.30 -20.08
C VAL A 8 -62.98 42.47 -20.61
N PRO A 9 -61.73 42.82 -20.32
CA PRO A 9 -60.60 41.97 -20.66
C PRO A 9 -60.39 40.91 -19.56
N ALA A 10 -60.42 39.63 -19.95
CA ALA A 10 -60.08 38.49 -19.11
C ALA A 10 -58.56 38.41 -19.01
N HIS A 11 -58.01 38.74 -17.84
CA HIS A 11 -56.62 38.39 -17.48
C HIS A 11 -56.58 36.96 -16.94
N PHE A 12 -56.01 36.02 -17.72
CA PHE A 12 -55.58 34.73 -17.23
C PHE A 12 -54.18 34.87 -16.62
N PRO A 13 -53.92 34.46 -15.37
CA PRO A 13 -52.58 34.38 -14.85
C PRO A 13 -51.87 33.16 -15.44
N LEU A 14 -50.77 33.39 -16.14
CA LEU A 14 -49.80 32.35 -16.52
C LEU A 14 -49.18 31.78 -15.25
N VAL A 15 -49.61 30.59 -14.88
CA VAL A 15 -48.89 29.78 -13.87
C VAL A 15 -47.68 29.16 -14.55
N THR A 16 -46.53 29.80 -14.39
CA THR A 16 -45.24 29.21 -14.76
C THR A 16 -44.91 28.10 -13.77
N CYS A 17 -45.15 26.86 -14.18
CA CYS A 17 -44.70 25.68 -13.46
C CYS A 17 -43.15 25.57 -13.60
N HIS A 18 -42.37 26.04 -12.59
CA HIS A 18 -40.95 25.75 -12.54
C HIS A 18 -40.79 24.27 -12.24
N LEU A 19 -40.53 23.48 -13.26
CA LEU A 19 -40.03 22.12 -13.15
C LEU A 19 -38.59 22.20 -12.68
N SER A 20 -38.35 22.13 -11.37
CA SER A 20 -37.01 21.92 -10.83
C SER A 20 -36.54 20.51 -11.22
N LEU A 21 -35.72 20.43 -12.25
CA LEU A 21 -34.94 19.22 -12.53
C LEU A 21 -34.01 19.01 -11.36
N VAL A 22 -34.42 18.20 -10.40
CA VAL A 22 -33.51 17.56 -9.46
C VAL A 22 -32.69 16.55 -10.27
N THR A 23 -31.57 16.99 -10.81
CA THR A 23 -30.57 16.07 -11.33
C THR A 23 -29.99 15.31 -10.13
N CYS A 24 -30.58 14.14 -9.86
CA CYS A 24 -29.99 13.17 -8.97
C CYS A 24 -28.67 12.74 -9.64
N HIS A 25 -27.55 13.33 -9.20
CA HIS A 25 -26.23 12.81 -9.52
C HIS A 25 -26.14 11.47 -8.78
N LEU A 26 -26.53 10.39 -9.45
CA LEU A 26 -26.06 9.07 -9.09
C LEU A 26 -24.55 9.10 -9.28
N SER A 27 -23.83 9.48 -8.23
CA SER A 27 -22.42 9.19 -8.11
C SER A 27 -22.33 7.67 -8.18
N LEU A 28 -21.89 7.14 -9.33
CA LEU A 28 -21.49 5.76 -9.44
C LEU A 28 -20.38 5.58 -8.40
N ILE A 29 -20.72 5.02 -7.23
CA ILE A 29 -19.72 4.69 -6.21
C ILE A 29 -18.85 3.64 -6.86
N HIS A 30 -17.68 4.08 -7.31
CA HIS A 30 -16.73 3.23 -8.00
C HIS A 30 -16.08 2.29 -6.98
N ALA A 31 -15.99 1.00 -7.31
CA ALA A 31 -15.24 0.06 -6.48
C ALA A 31 -13.75 0.47 -6.50
N GLN A 32 -13.11 0.52 -5.33
CA GLN A 32 -11.68 0.81 -5.23
C GLN A 32 -10.86 -0.47 -5.27
N THR A 33 -9.85 -0.48 -6.11
CA THR A 33 -8.93 -1.60 -6.29
C THR A 33 -7.55 -1.24 -5.75
N ILE A 34 -7.09 -2.00 -4.75
CA ILE A 34 -5.77 -1.87 -4.15
C ILE A 34 -4.98 -3.13 -4.48
N THR A 35 -3.78 -2.98 -5.02
CA THR A 35 -2.84 -4.09 -5.24
C THR A 35 -1.62 -3.93 -4.34
N LEU A 36 -1.31 -4.99 -3.57
CA LEU A 36 -0.08 -5.05 -2.77
C LEU A 36 0.90 -6.00 -3.45
N THR A 37 2.16 -5.57 -3.56
CA THR A 37 3.26 -6.35 -4.12
C THR A 37 4.19 -6.84 -3.02
N GLY A 38 5.00 -7.86 -3.32
CA GLY A 38 6.09 -8.33 -2.45
C GLY A 38 7.27 -7.34 -2.36
N ASP A 39 8.40 -7.85 -1.90
CA ASP A 39 9.61 -7.08 -1.60
C ASP A 39 10.28 -6.54 -2.87
N ILE A 40 10.66 -5.26 -2.86
CA ILE A 40 11.32 -4.55 -3.95
C ILE A 40 12.72 -4.17 -3.51
N LEU A 41 13.72 -4.77 -4.13
CA LEU A 41 15.12 -4.44 -4.00
C LEU A 41 15.60 -3.70 -5.27
N LEU A 42 16.31 -2.58 -5.09
CA LEU A 42 16.90 -1.82 -6.21
C LEU A 42 18.43 -1.78 -6.11
N ASP A 43 19.04 -2.91 -5.75
CA ASP A 43 20.50 -3.03 -5.62
C ASP A 43 20.97 -4.43 -6.04
N ARG A 44 22.23 -4.75 -5.86
CA ARG A 44 22.87 -6.05 -6.15
C ARG A 44 22.58 -6.56 -7.57
N GLY A 45 22.04 -7.76 -7.72
CA GLY A 45 21.66 -8.37 -9.00
C GLY A 45 20.58 -7.59 -9.75
N VAL A 46 19.64 -6.98 -9.03
CA VAL A 46 18.62 -6.11 -9.64
C VAL A 46 19.25 -4.88 -10.28
N ARG A 47 20.23 -4.22 -9.64
CA ARG A 47 21.00 -3.12 -10.22
C ARG A 47 21.73 -3.57 -11.49
N GLN A 48 22.34 -4.76 -11.48
CA GLN A 48 23.01 -5.31 -12.67
C GLN A 48 22.00 -5.53 -13.79
N ARG A 49 20.81 -6.03 -13.46
CA ARG A 49 19.73 -6.23 -14.43
C ARG A 49 19.24 -4.90 -15.01
N ILE A 50 19.00 -3.88 -14.15
CA ILE A 50 18.64 -2.52 -14.59
C ILE A 50 19.68 -1.95 -15.56
N ASN A 51 20.97 -2.12 -15.26
CA ASN A 51 22.05 -1.64 -16.13
C ASN A 51 22.05 -2.36 -17.51
N ALA A 52 21.56 -3.59 -17.57
CA ALA A 52 21.53 -4.38 -18.80
C ALA A 52 20.30 -4.09 -19.69
N ILE A 53 19.13 -3.89 -19.10
CA ILE A 53 17.86 -3.80 -19.84
C ILE A 53 17.07 -2.50 -19.59
N GLY A 54 17.60 -1.58 -18.78
CA GLY A 54 16.82 -0.44 -18.25
C GLY A 54 15.88 -0.84 -17.13
N ILE A 55 15.44 0.13 -16.33
CA ILE A 55 14.52 -0.13 -15.21
C ILE A 55 13.11 -0.47 -15.71
N ASP A 56 12.67 0.10 -16.83
CA ASP A 56 11.38 -0.24 -17.46
C ASP A 56 11.31 -1.73 -17.83
N GLY A 57 12.45 -2.35 -18.15
CA GLY A 57 12.54 -3.77 -18.44
C GLY A 57 12.28 -4.70 -17.25
N LEU A 58 12.11 -4.17 -16.03
CA LEU A 58 11.66 -4.93 -14.87
C LEU A 58 10.12 -5.11 -14.81
N PHE A 59 9.38 -4.45 -15.69
CA PHE A 59 7.92 -4.53 -15.72
C PHE A 59 7.47 -5.20 -17.01
N THR A 60 6.69 -6.26 -16.87
CA THR A 60 6.07 -6.93 -18.01
C THR A 60 4.72 -6.29 -18.35
N PRO A 61 4.24 -6.38 -19.62
CA PRO A 61 2.93 -5.82 -19.99
C PRO A 61 1.78 -6.35 -19.14
N GLU A 62 1.86 -7.59 -18.66
CA GLU A 62 0.85 -8.21 -17.81
C GLU A 62 0.84 -7.57 -16.40
N ILE A 63 2.00 -7.30 -15.83
CA ILE A 63 2.13 -6.56 -14.54
C ILE A 63 1.61 -5.13 -14.70
N ASP A 64 2.01 -4.45 -15.78
CA ASP A 64 1.52 -3.10 -16.08
C ASP A 64 0.00 -3.08 -16.23
N SER A 65 -0.58 -4.11 -16.86
CA SER A 65 -2.03 -4.25 -16.95
C SER A 65 -2.71 -4.39 -15.59
N VAL A 66 -2.16 -5.18 -14.67
CA VAL A 66 -2.69 -5.30 -13.30
C VAL A 66 -2.63 -3.96 -12.57
N PHE A 67 -1.51 -3.26 -12.69
CA PHE A 67 -1.32 -1.97 -12.00
C PHE A 67 -2.20 -0.86 -12.61
N ALA A 68 -2.38 -0.84 -13.93
CA ALA A 68 -3.27 0.10 -14.61
C ALA A 68 -4.75 -0.06 -14.23
N HIS A 69 -5.15 -1.26 -13.79
CA HIS A 69 -6.51 -1.53 -13.28
C HIS A 69 -6.61 -1.39 -11.74
N SER A 70 -5.56 -0.87 -11.10
CA SER A 70 -5.53 -0.61 -9.67
C SER A 70 -5.53 0.89 -9.40
N ASP A 71 -6.39 1.35 -8.51
CA ASP A 71 -6.39 2.76 -8.06
C ASP A 71 -5.16 3.05 -7.20
N ILE A 72 -4.70 2.02 -6.47
CA ILE A 72 -3.58 2.09 -5.54
C ILE A 72 -2.72 0.85 -5.68
N VAL A 73 -1.41 1.05 -5.84
CA VAL A 73 -0.42 -0.03 -5.80
C VAL A 73 0.57 0.26 -4.67
N VAL A 74 0.71 -0.69 -3.76
CA VAL A 74 1.59 -0.62 -2.59
C VAL A 74 2.72 -1.63 -2.73
N GLY A 75 3.97 -1.18 -2.71
CA GLY A 75 5.15 -2.05 -2.66
C GLY A 75 5.86 -1.98 -1.31
N ASN A 76 6.66 -3.00 -0.97
CA ASN A 76 7.59 -2.93 0.17
C ASN A 76 9.00 -2.63 -0.37
N LEU A 77 9.48 -1.40 -0.17
CA LEU A 77 10.79 -0.97 -0.66
C LEU A 77 11.90 -1.39 0.31
N GLU A 78 12.52 -2.52 0.05
CA GLU A 78 13.50 -3.15 0.94
C GLU A 78 14.94 -2.73 0.62
N CYS A 79 15.15 -1.43 0.47
CA CYS A 79 16.45 -0.79 0.34
C CYS A 79 16.34 0.72 0.60
N ALA A 80 17.42 1.34 1.04
CA ALA A 80 17.51 2.79 0.99
C ALA A 80 17.65 3.26 -0.47
N VAL A 81 16.89 4.27 -0.87
CA VAL A 81 16.98 4.86 -2.23
C VAL A 81 17.46 6.31 -2.10
N THR A 82 18.78 6.49 -2.21
CA THR A 82 19.46 7.75 -1.90
C THR A 82 20.79 7.87 -2.63
N SER A 83 21.22 9.09 -2.89
CA SER A 83 22.58 9.40 -3.35
C SER A 83 23.62 9.39 -2.23
N LEU A 84 23.18 9.43 -0.96
CA LEU A 84 24.09 9.35 0.19
C LEU A 84 24.80 7.99 0.21
N ASN A 85 26.08 8.01 0.59
CA ASN A 85 26.88 6.82 0.77
C ASN A 85 27.40 6.77 2.22
N THR A 86 26.50 6.43 3.12
CA THR A 86 26.75 6.36 4.57
C THR A 86 26.31 5.01 5.13
N PRO A 87 26.93 3.90 4.70
CA PRO A 87 26.45 2.57 5.00
C PRO A 87 26.39 2.31 6.50
N ALA A 88 25.36 1.61 6.94
CA ALA A 88 25.27 1.07 8.29
C ALA A 88 26.28 -0.08 8.47
N MET A 89 26.73 -0.30 9.69
CA MET A 89 27.65 -1.41 10.02
C MET A 89 26.85 -2.70 10.19
N LYS A 90 26.43 -3.31 9.08
CA LYS A 90 25.73 -4.60 9.07
C LYS A 90 26.14 -5.43 7.86
N LYS A 91 25.77 -6.70 7.85
CA LYS A 91 26.21 -7.66 6.83
C LYS A 91 25.67 -7.32 5.43
N TYR A 92 24.43 -6.97 5.34
CA TYR A 92 23.75 -6.64 4.07
C TYR A 92 23.29 -5.19 4.10
N VAL A 93 23.77 -4.40 3.15
CA VAL A 93 23.48 -2.96 3.04
C VAL A 93 23.12 -2.66 1.61
N PHE A 94 21.93 -2.13 1.38
CA PHE A 94 21.39 -1.87 0.06
C PHE A 94 21.21 -0.38 -0.19
N ARG A 95 21.38 0.02 -1.47
CA ARG A 95 21.22 1.41 -1.89
C ARG A 95 20.78 1.52 -3.35
N GLY A 96 19.54 1.89 -3.58
CA GLY A 96 18.99 2.21 -4.92
C GLY A 96 19.35 3.62 -5.41
N ASN A 97 19.25 3.84 -6.71
CA ASN A 97 19.35 5.18 -7.31
C ASN A 97 18.00 5.92 -7.20
N PRO A 98 17.96 7.17 -6.70
CA PRO A 98 16.73 7.96 -6.59
C PRO A 98 15.93 8.10 -7.88
N GLU A 99 16.57 8.22 -9.03
CA GLU A 99 15.93 8.38 -10.33
C GLU A 99 14.99 7.21 -10.68
N TRP A 100 15.27 6.01 -10.17
CA TRP A 100 14.45 4.82 -10.43
C TRP A 100 13.05 4.88 -9.82
N LEU A 101 12.83 5.72 -8.80
CA LEU A 101 11.51 5.90 -8.21
C LEU A 101 10.50 6.51 -9.20
N HIS A 102 10.96 7.40 -10.10
CA HIS A 102 10.11 7.97 -11.13
C HIS A 102 9.55 6.88 -12.06
N THR A 103 10.39 5.91 -12.45
CA THR A 103 9.95 4.79 -13.28
C THR A 103 8.98 3.89 -12.50
N LEU A 104 9.24 3.57 -11.23
CA LEU A 104 8.28 2.84 -10.39
C LEU A 104 6.91 3.53 -10.38
N ARG A 105 6.90 4.87 -10.27
CA ARG A 105 5.67 5.67 -10.30
C ARG A 105 4.98 5.62 -11.66
N GLN A 106 5.72 5.68 -12.75
CA GLN A 106 5.20 5.58 -14.13
C GLN A 106 4.53 4.23 -14.39
N HIS A 107 5.07 3.13 -13.84
CA HIS A 107 4.48 1.79 -13.88
C HIS A 107 3.35 1.59 -12.85
N GLY A 108 2.91 2.64 -12.16
CA GLY A 108 1.70 2.60 -11.34
C GLY A 108 1.92 2.44 -9.84
N ILE A 109 3.13 2.25 -9.33
CA ILE A 109 3.38 2.18 -7.88
C ILE A 109 3.10 3.55 -7.26
N THR A 110 2.13 3.60 -6.34
CA THR A 110 1.65 4.84 -5.71
C THR A 110 2.14 5.01 -4.27
N HIS A 111 2.40 3.90 -3.58
CA HIS A 111 2.83 3.87 -2.18
C HIS A 111 3.99 2.90 -2.01
N LEU A 112 4.92 3.23 -1.13
CA LEU A 112 6.03 2.37 -0.76
C LEU A 112 6.11 2.24 0.76
N ASN A 113 5.95 1.01 1.27
CA ASN A 113 6.20 0.68 2.65
C ASN A 113 7.73 0.75 2.92
N LEU A 114 8.12 1.60 3.86
CA LEU A 114 9.49 1.77 4.34
C LEU A 114 9.70 1.18 5.73
N ALA A 115 8.68 0.55 6.34
CA ALA A 115 8.81 -0.10 7.64
C ALA A 115 9.42 -1.50 7.49
N ASN A 116 10.71 -1.56 7.15
CA ASN A 116 11.47 -2.80 7.00
C ASN A 116 12.90 -2.67 7.54
N ASN A 117 13.62 -3.79 7.67
CA ASN A 117 14.96 -3.85 8.25
C ASN A 117 16.05 -3.24 7.36
N HIS A 118 15.77 -2.92 6.09
CA HIS A 118 16.69 -2.27 5.16
C HIS A 118 16.48 -0.77 4.99
N SER A 119 15.47 -0.19 5.63
CA SER A 119 15.17 1.24 5.54
C SER A 119 16.29 2.14 6.07
N VAL A 120 17.09 1.63 7.00
CA VAL A 120 18.20 2.35 7.65
C VAL A 120 19.58 1.95 7.14
N ASP A 121 19.66 1.28 6.01
CA ASP A 121 20.93 0.81 5.44
C ASP A 121 21.92 1.92 5.15
N GLN A 122 21.42 3.12 4.88
CA GLN A 122 22.20 4.36 4.74
C GLN A 122 22.00 5.29 5.96
N ARG A 123 21.77 4.69 7.15
CA ARG A 123 21.51 5.38 8.42
C ARG A 123 20.30 6.33 8.34
N ARG A 124 20.13 7.18 9.34
CA ARG A 124 18.98 8.11 9.41
C ARG A 124 18.95 9.09 8.23
N GLY A 125 20.11 9.60 7.80
CA GLY A 125 20.19 10.46 6.62
C GLY A 125 19.66 9.77 5.36
N GLY A 126 20.01 8.50 5.17
CA GLY A 126 19.49 7.69 4.05
C GLY A 126 18.00 7.44 4.14
N LEU A 127 17.47 7.18 5.34
CA LEU A 127 16.04 7.02 5.59
C LEU A 127 15.25 8.28 5.21
N ILE A 128 15.69 9.45 5.68
CA ILE A 128 15.08 10.75 5.36
C ILE A 128 15.13 10.98 3.85
N SER A 129 16.31 10.83 3.26
CA SER A 129 16.51 11.02 1.82
C SER A 129 15.64 10.07 0.98
N THR A 130 15.48 8.82 1.41
CA THR A 130 14.59 7.85 0.72
C THR A 130 13.14 8.31 0.74
N ALA A 131 12.64 8.76 1.89
CA ALA A 131 11.28 9.26 2.01
C ALA A 131 11.05 10.52 1.14
N ASP A 132 12.01 11.44 1.11
CA ASP A 132 11.93 12.65 0.31
C ASP A 132 11.99 12.34 -1.19
N ASN A 133 12.85 11.41 -1.62
CA ASN A 133 12.92 10.96 -3.00
C ASN A 133 11.62 10.25 -3.43
N CYS A 134 10.97 9.47 -2.55
CA CYS A 134 9.64 8.91 -2.83
C CYS A 134 8.63 10.03 -3.08
N ARG A 135 8.54 11.04 -2.19
CA ARG A 135 7.62 12.18 -2.34
C ARG A 135 7.89 12.97 -3.63
N GLN A 136 9.16 13.21 -3.96
CA GLN A 136 9.55 13.90 -5.20
C GLN A 136 9.14 13.11 -6.46
N ALA A 137 9.17 11.79 -6.40
CA ALA A 137 8.69 10.93 -7.48
C ALA A 137 7.16 10.79 -7.53
N GLY A 138 6.41 11.42 -6.61
CA GLY A 138 4.97 11.30 -6.51
C GLY A 138 4.50 9.96 -5.90
N ILE A 139 5.36 9.34 -5.08
CA ILE A 139 5.08 8.11 -4.32
C ILE A 139 4.93 8.46 -2.85
N VAL A 140 3.89 7.95 -2.20
CA VAL A 140 3.66 8.15 -0.76
C VAL A 140 4.49 7.15 0.04
N PRO A 141 5.46 7.60 0.86
CA PRO A 141 6.17 6.71 1.78
C PRO A 141 5.28 6.38 2.98
N VAL A 142 5.24 5.09 3.35
CA VAL A 142 4.42 4.56 4.45
C VAL A 142 5.32 3.97 5.54
N GLY A 143 4.93 4.09 6.80
CA GLY A 143 5.66 3.50 7.92
C GLY A 143 6.93 4.24 8.30
N ILE A 144 6.96 5.55 8.05
CA ILE A 144 8.03 6.47 8.40
C ILE A 144 7.44 7.80 8.87
N GLY A 145 8.11 8.48 9.77
CA GLY A 145 7.71 9.82 10.25
C GLY A 145 8.89 10.61 10.78
N SER A 146 8.66 11.91 11.01
CA SER A 146 9.63 12.83 11.64
C SER A 146 10.01 12.39 13.05
N ASP A 147 9.16 11.58 13.66
CA ASP A 147 9.38 10.87 14.92
C ASP A 147 8.64 9.53 14.93
N MET A 148 8.71 8.78 16.04
CA MET A 148 8.02 7.50 16.20
C MET A 148 6.50 7.68 16.24
N ALA A 149 6.01 8.78 16.82
CA ALA A 149 4.57 9.02 16.96
C ALA A 149 3.91 9.23 15.59
N GLU A 150 4.59 9.87 14.65
CA GLU A 150 4.16 10.01 13.25
C GLU A 150 4.36 8.70 12.49
N ALA A 151 5.54 8.05 12.62
CA ALA A 151 5.88 6.85 11.87
C ALA A 151 4.88 5.70 12.04
N VAL A 152 4.27 5.55 13.22
CA VAL A 152 3.31 4.49 13.55
C VAL A 152 1.87 4.80 13.15
N GLN A 153 1.59 5.99 12.60
CA GLN A 153 0.23 6.34 12.16
C GLN A 153 -0.13 5.58 10.89
N PRO A 154 -1.40 5.19 10.74
CA PRO A 154 -1.86 4.63 9.47
C PRO A 154 -1.93 5.70 8.39
N VAL A 155 -1.66 5.29 7.16
CA VAL A 155 -1.88 6.13 5.98
C VAL A 155 -3.29 5.89 5.45
N LEU A 156 -4.06 6.96 5.22
CA LEU A 156 -5.33 6.89 4.50
C LEU A 156 -5.01 6.75 3.01
N LEU A 157 -5.33 5.60 2.44
CA LEU A 157 -5.03 5.29 1.04
C LEU A 157 -5.96 6.01 0.06
N ASN A 158 -7.20 6.22 0.46
CA ASN A 158 -8.19 6.90 -0.36
C ASN A 158 -8.72 8.15 0.31
N SER A 159 -8.75 9.24 -0.43
CA SER A 159 -9.50 10.42 -0.10
C SER A 159 -10.58 10.61 -1.16
N SER A 160 -11.82 10.14 -0.91
CA SER A 160 -12.93 10.55 -1.76
C SER A 160 -13.15 12.06 -1.57
N PRO A 161 -13.12 12.87 -2.63
CA PRO A 161 -13.35 14.32 -2.53
C PRO A 161 -14.72 14.68 -1.91
N CYS A 162 -15.68 13.74 -1.95
CA CYS A 162 -17.05 13.92 -1.48
C CYS A 162 -17.32 13.28 -0.11
N GLY A 163 -16.31 12.63 0.52
CA GLY A 163 -16.50 11.94 1.81
C GLY A 163 -17.39 10.68 1.74
N GLU A 164 -17.81 10.28 0.56
CA GLU A 164 -18.62 9.08 0.33
C GLU A 164 -17.72 7.87 0.04
N GLY A 165 -18.00 6.74 0.66
CA GLY A 165 -17.28 5.48 0.48
C GLY A 165 -16.53 5.00 1.71
N THR A 166 -16.04 3.77 1.64
CA THR A 166 -15.26 3.14 2.71
C THR A 166 -13.88 3.79 2.79
N ARG A 167 -13.49 4.29 3.95
CA ARG A 167 -12.12 4.76 4.18
C ARG A 167 -11.19 3.56 4.33
N ILE A 168 -10.06 3.59 3.64
CA ILE A 168 -9.10 2.49 3.59
C ILE A 168 -7.81 2.95 4.23
N TYR A 169 -7.40 2.28 5.28
CA TYR A 169 -6.20 2.61 6.05
C TYR A 169 -5.16 1.51 5.93
N LEU A 170 -3.91 1.91 5.78
CA LEU A 170 -2.75 1.02 5.78
C LEU A 170 -1.87 1.31 6.99
N PHE A 171 -1.72 0.32 7.87
CA PHE A 171 -0.68 0.29 8.89
C PHE A 171 0.54 -0.47 8.35
N ALA A 172 1.69 0.17 8.34
CA ALA A 172 2.97 -0.50 8.14
C ALA A 172 3.64 -0.71 9.49
N SER A 173 4.31 -1.85 9.70
CA SER A 173 4.92 -2.16 11.00
C SER A 173 6.14 -3.09 10.83
N LEU A 174 7.29 -2.65 11.32
CA LEU A 174 8.48 -3.47 11.40
C LEU A 174 8.50 -4.23 12.74
N GLN A 175 8.49 -5.55 12.67
CA GLN A 175 8.50 -6.45 13.83
C GLN A 175 9.85 -7.20 13.98
N LEU A 176 10.92 -6.56 13.51
CA LEU A 176 12.29 -7.05 13.57
C LEU A 176 13.19 -5.97 14.17
N PRO A 177 14.27 -6.33 14.88
CA PRO A 177 15.23 -5.35 15.35
C PRO A 177 15.96 -4.68 14.17
N LEU A 178 16.18 -3.37 14.28
CA LEU A 178 17.09 -2.65 13.39
C LEU A 178 18.52 -2.76 13.89
N GLU A 179 19.41 -3.20 13.00
CA GLU A 179 20.83 -3.31 13.32
C GLU A 179 21.50 -1.92 13.32
N ASN A 180 22.24 -1.62 14.38
CA ASN A 180 23.02 -0.39 14.51
C ASN A 180 22.21 0.90 14.28
N PHE A 181 20.94 0.91 14.67
CA PHE A 181 20.06 2.07 14.65
C PHE A 181 19.54 2.37 16.05
N THR A 182 19.63 3.62 16.47
CA THR A 182 19.12 4.08 17.76
C THR A 182 17.93 4.99 17.53
N TYR A 183 16.80 4.64 18.12
CA TYR A 183 15.64 5.53 18.17
C TYR A 183 15.93 6.70 19.11
N LEU A 184 15.67 7.90 18.62
CA LEU A 184 15.86 9.13 19.38
C LEU A 184 14.55 9.91 19.35
N PRO A 185 14.17 10.57 20.47
CA PRO A 185 13.04 11.49 20.47
C PRO A 185 13.22 12.57 19.39
N ASP A 186 12.12 13.00 18.80
CA ASP A 186 12.08 14.08 17.82
C ASP A 186 13.01 13.88 16.60
N GLN A 187 13.26 12.62 16.24
CA GLN A 187 14.06 12.25 15.08
C GLN A 187 13.33 11.28 14.17
N TYR A 188 13.53 11.41 12.87
CA TYR A 188 12.98 10.50 11.88
C TYR A 188 13.12 9.04 12.29
N SER A 189 12.03 8.33 12.22
CA SER A 189 11.88 6.96 12.70
C SER A 189 11.13 6.09 11.70
N VAL A 190 11.38 4.79 11.79
CA VAL A 190 10.62 3.75 11.10
C VAL A 190 9.51 3.27 12.03
N SER A 191 8.35 2.93 11.52
CA SER A 191 7.25 2.32 12.28
C SER A 191 7.69 0.98 12.84
N GLN A 192 8.20 1.01 14.08
CA GLN A 192 8.65 -0.16 14.84
C GLN A 192 8.15 -0.04 16.28
N ASP A 193 6.94 -0.48 16.51
CA ASP A 193 6.36 -0.57 17.83
C ASP A 193 5.96 -2.02 18.14
N ASP A 194 5.72 -2.30 19.41
CA ASP A 194 5.26 -3.62 19.82
C ASP A 194 3.83 -3.91 19.32
N ILE A 195 3.49 -5.18 19.26
CA ILE A 195 2.19 -5.66 18.77
C ILE A 195 1.02 -5.13 19.61
N ASP A 196 1.19 -4.96 20.91
CA ASP A 196 0.12 -4.47 21.78
C ASP A 196 -0.19 -3.01 21.49
N SER A 197 0.83 -2.19 21.25
CA SER A 197 0.72 -0.79 20.84
C SER A 197 0.06 -0.67 19.46
N LEU A 198 0.48 -1.48 18.48
CA LEU A 198 -0.15 -1.56 17.16
C LEU A 198 -1.64 -1.95 17.30
N CYS A 199 -1.95 -3.00 18.05
CA CYS A 199 -3.33 -3.44 18.31
C CYS A 199 -4.17 -2.35 19.00
N CYS A 200 -3.58 -1.58 19.91
CA CYS A 200 -4.26 -0.46 20.55
C CYS A 200 -4.65 0.62 19.53
N ARG A 201 -3.77 0.97 18.58
CA ARG A 201 -4.09 1.95 17.53
C ARG A 201 -5.15 1.42 16.57
N ILE A 202 -5.07 0.16 16.17
CA ILE A 202 -6.09 -0.47 15.31
C ILE A 202 -7.46 -0.42 16.01
N ARG A 203 -7.56 -0.77 17.30
CA ARG A 203 -8.82 -0.68 18.05
C ARG A 203 -9.34 0.76 18.12
N ARG A 204 -8.47 1.74 18.36
CA ARG A 204 -8.86 3.16 18.36
C ARG A 204 -9.44 3.59 17.04
N LEU A 205 -8.77 3.23 15.93
CA LEU A 205 -9.28 3.53 14.59
C LEU A 205 -10.62 2.83 14.35
N ARG A 206 -10.73 1.53 14.62
CA ARG A 206 -11.98 0.76 14.45
C ARG A 206 -13.14 1.34 15.27
N ASN A 207 -12.87 1.82 16.48
CA ASN A 207 -13.89 2.45 17.34
C ASN A 207 -14.30 3.83 16.81
N SER A 208 -13.38 4.61 16.24
CA SER A 208 -13.67 5.93 15.68
C SER A 208 -14.28 5.86 14.28
N ASP A 209 -13.99 4.80 13.53
CA ASP A 209 -14.48 4.53 12.19
C ASP A 209 -14.85 3.04 12.02
N PRO A 210 -16.05 2.65 12.45
CA PRO A 210 -16.50 1.25 12.36
C PRO A 210 -16.57 0.71 10.94
N SER A 211 -16.73 1.59 9.93
CA SER A 211 -16.84 1.24 8.50
C SER A 211 -15.51 1.22 7.77
N ALA A 212 -14.40 1.63 8.39
CA ALA A 212 -13.08 1.61 7.77
C ALA A 212 -12.67 0.21 7.30
N TYR A 213 -11.94 0.12 6.20
CA TYR A 213 -11.21 -1.09 5.82
C TYR A 213 -9.75 -0.93 6.24
N ILE A 214 -9.28 -1.82 7.10
CA ILE A 214 -7.97 -1.72 7.75
C ILE A 214 -7.04 -2.80 7.23
N ILE A 215 -6.02 -2.38 6.51
CA ILE A 215 -4.93 -3.22 5.99
C ILE A 215 -3.74 -3.09 6.94
N VAL A 216 -3.13 -4.20 7.32
CA VAL A 216 -1.89 -4.21 8.09
C VAL A 216 -0.80 -4.89 7.28
N SER A 217 0.33 -4.19 7.06
CA SER A 217 1.49 -4.69 6.32
C SER A 217 2.69 -4.82 7.26
N PRO A 218 2.84 -5.96 7.95
CA PRO A 218 3.97 -6.21 8.83
C PRO A 218 5.18 -6.74 8.05
N HIS A 219 6.37 -6.30 8.43
CA HIS A 219 7.64 -6.85 7.99
C HIS A 219 8.24 -7.68 9.14
N TRP A 220 8.17 -9.02 9.03
CA TRP A 220 8.35 -9.94 10.15
C TRP A 220 8.76 -11.35 9.75
N GLY A 221 9.03 -12.18 10.76
CA GLY A 221 9.27 -13.62 10.59
C GLY A 221 10.74 -13.97 10.44
N VAL A 222 11.00 -15.06 9.75
CA VAL A 222 12.34 -15.59 9.50
C VAL A 222 12.50 -15.84 8.02
N GLU A 223 13.59 -15.37 7.43
CA GLU A 223 13.90 -15.53 6.01
C GLU A 223 13.86 -17.02 5.58
N HIS A 224 13.40 -17.24 4.36
CA HIS A 224 13.37 -18.53 3.66
C HIS A 224 12.53 -19.62 4.34
N GLN A 225 11.58 -19.25 5.21
CA GLN A 225 10.61 -20.17 5.80
C GLN A 225 9.29 -20.16 5.02
N LEU A 226 8.83 -21.32 4.57
CA LEU A 226 7.54 -21.47 3.87
C LEU A 226 6.35 -21.43 4.82
N GLU A 227 6.56 -21.81 6.08
CA GLU A 227 5.52 -21.79 7.11
C GLU A 227 5.75 -20.64 8.09
N PRO A 228 4.69 -19.92 8.45
CA PRO A 228 4.78 -18.89 9.47
C PRO A 228 5.08 -19.49 10.85
N SER A 229 5.93 -18.81 11.60
CA SER A 229 6.27 -19.19 12.97
C SER A 229 5.06 -19.10 13.92
N HIS A 230 5.14 -19.76 15.07
CA HIS A 230 4.13 -19.60 16.12
C HIS A 230 3.96 -18.14 16.59
N MET A 231 5.06 -17.38 16.57
CA MET A 231 5.00 -15.95 16.91
C MET A 231 4.20 -15.17 15.88
N GLN A 232 4.48 -15.34 14.59
CA GLN A 232 3.71 -14.69 13.51
C GLN A 232 2.22 -15.04 13.62
N ARG A 233 1.87 -16.32 13.82
CA ARG A 233 0.45 -16.75 13.97
C ARG A 233 -0.24 -16.05 15.15
N ARG A 234 0.42 -15.98 16.31
CA ARG A 234 -0.11 -15.31 17.50
C ARG A 234 -0.29 -13.81 17.26
N GLN A 235 0.71 -13.16 16.69
CA GLN A 235 0.69 -11.73 16.40
C GLN A 235 -0.40 -11.40 15.37
N ALA A 236 -0.49 -12.16 14.28
CA ALA A 236 -1.52 -11.99 13.26
C ALA A 236 -2.94 -12.07 13.81
N ARG A 237 -3.22 -13.09 14.62
CA ARG A 237 -4.54 -13.24 15.24
C ARG A 237 -4.87 -12.10 16.19
N ALA A 238 -3.89 -11.60 16.97
CA ALA A 238 -4.08 -10.43 17.83
C ALA A 238 -4.40 -9.15 17.01
N ILE A 239 -3.74 -8.96 15.86
CA ILE A 239 -3.99 -7.85 14.93
C ILE A 239 -5.41 -7.94 14.35
N ILE A 240 -5.86 -9.12 13.92
CA ILE A 240 -7.24 -9.33 13.45
C ILE A 240 -8.25 -9.10 14.59
N ASP A 241 -7.97 -9.60 15.79
CA ASP A 241 -8.82 -9.39 16.98
C ASP A 241 -8.90 -7.92 17.41
N ALA A 242 -7.89 -7.13 17.06
CA ALA A 242 -7.90 -5.68 17.26
C ALA A 242 -8.79 -4.93 16.25
N GLY A 243 -9.20 -5.57 15.16
CA GLY A 243 -10.10 -4.99 14.17
C GLY A 243 -9.54 -4.80 12.77
N ALA A 244 -8.37 -5.37 12.46
CA ALA A 244 -7.86 -5.38 11.09
C ALA A 244 -8.71 -6.29 10.19
N ASP A 245 -8.83 -5.91 8.91
CA ASP A 245 -9.60 -6.66 7.91
C ASP A 245 -8.74 -7.63 7.10
N ILE A 246 -7.46 -7.30 6.93
CA ILE A 246 -6.50 -8.12 6.21
C ILE A 246 -5.08 -7.86 6.71
N ILE A 247 -4.25 -8.88 6.65
CA ILE A 247 -2.80 -8.78 6.86
C ILE A 247 -2.09 -9.21 5.60
N VAL A 248 -1.13 -8.39 5.14
CA VAL A 248 -0.25 -8.69 4.01
C VAL A 248 1.19 -8.47 4.44
N GLY A 249 1.87 -9.53 4.82
CA GLY A 249 3.22 -9.52 5.40
C GLY A 249 4.34 -9.68 4.39
N HIS A 250 5.56 -9.39 4.87
CA HIS A 250 6.81 -9.31 4.10
C HIS A 250 7.99 -9.89 4.89
N HIS A 251 9.21 -9.80 4.36
CA HIS A 251 10.51 -10.17 4.95
C HIS A 251 10.99 -11.57 4.65
N THR A 252 10.14 -12.58 4.69
CA THR A 252 10.64 -13.96 4.59
C THR A 252 11.17 -14.30 3.19
N HIS A 253 10.94 -13.43 2.22
CA HIS A 253 11.29 -13.61 0.80
C HIS A 253 10.67 -14.88 0.18
N THR A 254 9.67 -15.45 0.84
CA THR A 254 8.94 -16.64 0.39
C THR A 254 7.44 -16.39 0.45
N LEU A 255 6.70 -17.02 -0.45
CA LEU A 255 5.25 -17.08 -0.31
C LEU A 255 4.92 -18.07 0.83
N GLN A 256 4.49 -17.56 1.97
CA GLN A 256 4.07 -18.37 3.11
C GLN A 256 2.62 -18.81 2.99
N THR A 257 2.25 -19.84 3.75
CA THR A 257 0.88 -20.33 3.85
C THR A 257 -0.08 -19.21 4.23
N VAL A 258 -1.22 -19.13 3.53
CA VAL A 258 -2.30 -18.17 3.83
C VAL A 258 -3.24 -18.77 4.86
N GLU A 259 -3.59 -18.00 5.88
CA GLU A 259 -4.58 -18.38 6.90
C GLU A 259 -5.87 -17.55 6.73
N ARG A 260 -7.02 -18.15 7.04
CA ARG A 260 -8.27 -17.44 7.21
C ARG A 260 -8.70 -17.54 8.67
N TYR A 261 -8.67 -16.40 9.37
CA TYR A 261 -9.02 -16.32 10.79
C TYR A 261 -10.19 -15.35 10.98
N LYS A 262 -11.28 -15.82 11.57
CA LYS A 262 -12.54 -15.04 11.72
C LYS A 262 -12.98 -14.41 10.38
N ASP A 263 -12.94 -15.20 9.32
CA ASP A 263 -13.24 -14.78 7.94
C ASP A 263 -12.33 -13.68 7.36
N LYS A 264 -11.25 -13.32 8.04
CA LYS A 264 -10.27 -12.36 7.56
C LYS A 264 -9.04 -13.09 7.02
N PRO A 265 -8.55 -12.72 5.82
CA PRO A 265 -7.37 -13.33 5.24
C PRO A 265 -6.08 -12.79 5.89
N ILE A 266 -5.15 -13.70 6.12
CA ILE A 266 -3.82 -13.43 6.64
C ILE A 266 -2.81 -14.01 5.64
N TYR A 267 -2.16 -13.14 4.91
CA TYR A 267 -0.98 -13.44 4.10
C TYR A 267 0.24 -13.17 4.98
N TYR A 268 0.85 -14.21 5.53
CA TYR A 268 2.00 -14.05 6.44
C TYR A 268 3.22 -13.47 5.74
N SER A 269 3.44 -13.84 4.49
CA SER A 269 4.37 -13.20 3.55
C SER A 269 3.93 -13.51 2.13
N ILE A 270 3.99 -12.52 1.26
CA ILE A 270 3.70 -12.68 -0.17
C ILE A 270 4.98 -12.83 -1.01
N GLY A 271 6.15 -12.90 -0.35
CA GLY A 271 7.46 -13.09 -0.99
C GLY A 271 7.99 -11.85 -1.70
N ASN A 272 8.87 -12.06 -2.66
CA ASN A 272 9.51 -10.99 -3.42
C ASN A 272 8.63 -10.48 -4.57
N PHE A 273 8.97 -9.29 -5.10
CA PHE A 273 8.40 -8.80 -6.35
C PHE A 273 9.50 -8.45 -7.36
N ILE A 274 10.39 -7.52 -7.04
CA ILE A 274 11.61 -7.23 -7.82
C ILE A 274 12.79 -7.58 -6.91
N PHE A 275 13.43 -8.71 -7.17
CA PHE A 275 14.47 -9.23 -6.30
C PHE A 275 15.42 -10.16 -7.07
N ASP A 276 16.65 -10.32 -6.58
CA ASP A 276 17.70 -11.09 -7.24
C ASP A 276 17.91 -12.52 -6.70
N GLN A 277 17.04 -12.98 -5.81
CA GLN A 277 17.11 -14.36 -5.31
C GLN A 277 16.56 -15.32 -6.37
N THR A 278 17.28 -16.43 -6.59
CA THR A 278 17.02 -17.39 -7.68
C THR A 278 16.50 -18.74 -7.18
N SER A 279 16.47 -18.98 -5.88
CA SER A 279 15.92 -20.23 -5.32
C SER A 279 14.42 -20.34 -5.65
N PRO A 280 13.92 -21.53 -6.02
CA PRO A 280 12.50 -21.71 -6.34
C PRO A 280 11.52 -21.26 -5.25
N ILE A 281 11.91 -21.30 -3.97
CA ILE A 281 11.07 -20.82 -2.86
C ILE A 281 11.01 -19.28 -2.79
N ASN A 282 11.97 -18.58 -3.40
CA ASN A 282 12.06 -17.11 -3.39
C ASN A 282 11.55 -16.47 -4.69
N THR A 283 11.40 -17.28 -5.76
CA THR A 283 10.95 -16.80 -7.07
C THR A 283 9.45 -17.01 -7.30
N ARG A 284 8.79 -17.82 -6.49
CA ARG A 284 7.34 -17.97 -6.49
C ARG A 284 6.76 -17.02 -5.47
N THR A 285 5.90 -16.13 -5.93
CA THR A 285 5.37 -15.02 -5.13
C THR A 285 3.94 -14.70 -5.57
N ALA A 286 3.33 -13.68 -4.99
CA ALA A 286 1.99 -13.27 -5.38
C ALA A 286 1.83 -11.74 -5.27
N LEU A 287 0.87 -11.19 -6.04
CA LEU A 287 0.22 -9.95 -5.72
C LEU A 287 -1.06 -10.26 -4.94
N VAL A 288 -1.42 -9.38 -4.02
CA VAL A 288 -2.72 -9.42 -3.34
C VAL A 288 -3.54 -8.24 -3.81
N GLN A 289 -4.63 -8.52 -4.52
CA GLN A 289 -5.56 -7.49 -5.00
C GLN A 289 -6.81 -7.48 -4.15
N ILE A 290 -7.20 -6.30 -3.68
CA ILE A 290 -8.36 -6.05 -2.84
C ILE A 290 -9.29 -5.11 -3.60
N ARG A 291 -10.49 -5.57 -3.91
CA ARG A 291 -11.54 -4.75 -4.51
C ARG A 291 -12.60 -4.44 -3.48
N ILE A 292 -12.78 -3.18 -3.16
CA ILE A 292 -13.73 -2.70 -2.15
C ILE A 292 -14.84 -1.95 -2.87
N ALA A 293 -16.03 -2.57 -2.89
CA ALA A 293 -17.27 -1.97 -3.35
C ALA A 293 -18.16 -1.61 -2.14
N PRO A 294 -19.21 -0.80 -2.30
CA PRO A 294 -20.07 -0.37 -1.20
C PRO A 294 -20.67 -1.50 -0.36
N THR A 295 -20.92 -2.67 -0.97
CA THR A 295 -21.59 -3.81 -0.34
C THR A 295 -20.76 -5.08 -0.32
N SER A 296 -19.55 -5.08 -0.91
CA SER A 296 -18.71 -6.27 -0.99
C SER A 296 -17.23 -5.94 -0.94
N VAL A 297 -16.45 -6.87 -0.40
CA VAL A 297 -14.99 -6.84 -0.48
C VAL A 297 -14.55 -8.17 -1.07
N GLU A 298 -13.79 -8.09 -2.14
CA GLU A 298 -13.18 -9.25 -2.81
C GLU A 298 -11.67 -9.18 -2.64
N VAL A 299 -11.05 -10.31 -2.32
CA VAL A 299 -9.59 -10.42 -2.20
C VAL A 299 -9.13 -11.53 -3.12
N GLU A 300 -8.27 -11.18 -4.06
CA GLU A 300 -7.70 -12.10 -5.04
C GLU A 300 -6.20 -12.23 -4.82
N THR A 301 -5.70 -13.46 -5.01
CA THR A 301 -4.27 -13.77 -5.03
C THR A 301 -3.86 -14.01 -6.47
N ILE A 302 -3.01 -13.15 -7.02
CA ILE A 302 -2.50 -13.25 -8.39
C ILE A 302 -1.10 -13.87 -8.33
N PRO A 303 -0.90 -15.11 -8.80
CA PRO A 303 0.40 -15.78 -8.77
C PRO A 303 1.42 -15.08 -9.68
N VAL A 304 2.63 -14.88 -9.15
CA VAL A 304 3.75 -14.25 -9.86
C VAL A 304 4.98 -15.15 -9.79
N VAL A 305 5.77 -15.16 -10.84
CA VAL A 305 7.08 -15.81 -10.88
C VAL A 305 8.14 -14.80 -11.28
N ILE A 306 9.24 -14.78 -10.53
CA ILE A 306 10.38 -13.92 -10.81
C ILE A 306 11.41 -14.72 -11.65
N ARG A 307 11.84 -14.16 -12.78
CA ARG A 307 12.93 -14.67 -13.61
C ARG A 307 13.89 -13.52 -13.91
N ASP A 308 15.17 -13.70 -13.62
CA ASP A 308 16.19 -12.68 -13.82
C ASP A 308 15.78 -11.31 -13.24
N CYS A 309 15.32 -11.28 -12.02
CA CYS A 309 14.81 -10.10 -11.29
C CYS A 309 13.50 -9.52 -11.84
N VAL A 310 12.90 -10.09 -12.87
CA VAL A 310 11.69 -9.58 -13.52
C VAL A 310 10.47 -10.40 -13.08
N PRO A 311 9.49 -9.79 -12.40
CA PRO A 311 8.23 -10.44 -12.09
C PRO A 311 7.36 -10.59 -13.33
N SER A 312 6.71 -11.73 -13.47
CA SER A 312 5.73 -12.00 -14.52
C SER A 312 4.56 -12.79 -13.95
N LEU A 313 3.38 -12.63 -14.53
CA LEU A 313 2.25 -13.45 -14.13
C LEU A 313 2.56 -14.91 -14.49
N ASN A 314 2.26 -15.80 -13.55
CA ASN A 314 2.35 -17.22 -13.81
C ASN A 314 1.08 -17.60 -14.59
N SER A 315 1.19 -17.60 -15.93
CA SER A 315 0.12 -18.19 -16.75
C SER A 315 -0.04 -19.65 -16.37
N PRO A 316 -1.27 -20.17 -16.17
CA PRO A 316 -1.53 -21.54 -15.79
C PRO A 316 -1.01 -22.54 -16.81
#